data_5f05a67cba5b095dff0e7f80e31bc30b
#
_entry.id   5f05a67cba5b095dff0e7f80e31bc30b
#
_cell.length_a   1.000
_cell.length_b   1.000
_cell.length_c   1.000
_cell.angle_alpha   90.00
_cell.angle_beta   90.00
_cell.angle_gamma   90.00
#
_symmetry.space_group_name_H-M   'P 1'
#
loop_
_entity.id
_entity.type
_entity.pdbx_description
1 polymer ?
#
loop_
_entity_poly.entity_id
_entity_poly.type
_entity_poly.pdbx_seq_one_letter_code
_entity_poly.pdbx_strand_id
1 'polypeptide(L)'
;MSQKLKPTSLSKKAFGKINLTLEITARRTDGFHEINSVMQTISLCDTVSVTPNTELIIQQGGYVLPPESDLVMQAAVLLKSHASVSQGATIKVDKKIPMSGGLGGGSSDAASALHILCTLWNIPLATPAISELASSIGSDVPFFLQGGTAFVQGRGEMVRAMSPIPKTWFVLCVPDIDVPNKTASMYSLLGPSNFTSGGLSRKIEARVNGGGDLPEEFLFNAFDSVVIKKYERVASAFEAMKSVGIKDPHLVGSGPTVYGTASSKDSARAMQLLLQLKHGYEAYVAEPMFDQEVPN
;
A
#
# COMPACT_ATOMS: atom_id res chain seq x y z
N MET A 1 -45.46 -4.62 16.60
CA MET A 1 -44.74 -4.71 15.32
C MET A 1 -43.33 -4.17 15.50
N SER A 2 -42.37 -5.05 15.65
CA SER A 2 -40.95 -4.66 15.81
C SER A 2 -40.43 -4.22 14.43
N GLN A 3 -40.12 -2.93 14.27
CA GLN A 3 -39.35 -2.45 13.13
C GLN A 3 -37.98 -3.14 13.20
N LYS A 4 -37.76 -4.14 12.34
CA LYS A 4 -36.41 -4.63 12.06
C LYS A 4 -35.64 -3.46 11.46
N LEU A 5 -34.82 -2.80 12.27
CA LEU A 5 -33.80 -1.88 11.78
C LEU A 5 -33.00 -2.62 10.69
N LYS A 6 -33.00 -2.09 9.46
CA LYS A 6 -32.11 -2.61 8.42
C LYS A 6 -30.68 -2.53 8.97
N PRO A 7 -29.88 -3.59 8.85
CA PRO A 7 -28.52 -3.55 9.32
C PRO A 7 -27.80 -2.39 8.62
N THR A 8 -27.25 -1.47 9.40
CA THR A 8 -26.51 -0.32 8.88
C THR A 8 -25.21 -0.83 8.27
N SER A 9 -25.03 -0.66 6.98
CA SER A 9 -23.76 -0.96 6.31
C SER A 9 -22.75 0.12 6.68
N LEU A 10 -21.56 -0.30 7.07
CA LEU A 10 -20.41 0.58 7.29
C LEU A 10 -19.48 0.46 6.09
N SER A 11 -18.84 1.55 5.70
CA SER A 11 -17.87 1.53 4.59
C SER A 11 -16.68 2.44 4.88
N LYS A 12 -15.52 2.08 4.33
CA LYS A 12 -14.27 2.84 4.44
C LYS A 12 -13.49 2.76 3.14
N LYS A 13 -12.82 3.86 2.79
CA LYS A 13 -11.84 3.86 1.70
C LYS A 13 -10.57 3.15 2.15
N ALA A 14 -10.07 2.26 1.32
CA ALA A 14 -8.83 1.54 1.49
C ALA A 14 -7.80 2.13 0.52
N PHE A 15 -7.02 3.10 0.98
CA PHE A 15 -6.07 3.84 0.17
C PHE A 15 -4.82 3.02 -0.15
N GLY A 16 -4.28 3.17 -1.37
CA GLY A 16 -2.98 2.59 -1.71
C GLY A 16 -1.81 3.34 -1.08
N LYS A 17 -0.60 2.81 -1.30
CA LYS A 17 0.66 3.44 -0.83
C LYS A 17 1.71 3.48 -1.91
N ILE A 18 2.67 4.38 -1.73
CA ILE A 18 3.98 4.35 -2.39
C ILE A 18 5.09 4.33 -1.34
N ASN A 19 6.29 3.96 -1.75
CA ASN A 19 7.49 4.11 -0.95
C ASN A 19 8.28 5.30 -1.52
N LEU A 20 8.38 6.38 -0.78
CA LEU A 20 9.23 7.52 -1.14
C LEU A 20 10.71 7.12 -1.06
N THR A 21 11.04 6.29 -0.09
CA THR A 21 12.29 5.52 -0.06
C THR A 21 11.98 4.07 0.25
N LEU A 22 12.80 3.17 -0.29
CA LEU A 22 12.86 1.78 0.13
C LEU A 22 14.32 1.32 0.08
N GLU A 23 14.97 1.37 1.23
CA GLU A 23 16.35 0.96 1.44
C GLU A 23 16.39 -0.42 2.09
N ILE A 24 17.27 -1.27 1.60
CA ILE A 24 17.57 -2.57 2.23
C ILE A 24 18.88 -2.39 3.00
N THR A 25 18.84 -2.62 4.29
CA THR A 25 20.01 -2.38 5.16
C THR A 25 20.75 -3.65 5.55
N ALA A 26 20.06 -4.79 5.58
CA ALA A 26 20.66 -6.07 5.89
C ALA A 26 19.77 -7.26 5.41
N ARG A 27 20.37 -8.43 5.35
CA ARG A 27 19.64 -9.69 5.32
C ARG A 27 19.56 -10.24 6.74
N ARG A 28 18.38 -10.61 7.18
CA ARG A 28 18.08 -11.11 8.52
C ARG A 28 18.33 -12.62 8.62
N THR A 29 18.51 -13.11 9.83
CA THR A 29 18.68 -14.55 10.10
C THR A 29 17.40 -15.37 9.89
N ASP A 30 16.22 -14.70 9.93
CA ASP A 30 14.91 -15.31 9.65
C ASP A 30 14.59 -15.42 8.14
N GLY A 31 15.55 -15.04 7.27
CA GLY A 31 15.43 -15.10 5.82
C GLY A 31 14.82 -13.87 5.17
N PHE A 32 14.25 -12.95 5.95
CA PHE A 32 13.74 -11.66 5.47
C PHE A 32 14.89 -10.65 5.32
N HIS A 33 14.52 -9.45 4.85
CA HIS A 33 15.44 -8.31 4.76
C HIS A 33 15.05 -7.25 5.78
N GLU A 34 16.04 -6.60 6.35
CA GLU A 34 15.87 -5.41 7.17
C GLU A 34 15.71 -4.21 6.24
N ILE A 35 14.63 -3.45 6.38
CA ILE A 35 14.34 -2.29 5.56
C ILE A 35 14.32 -0.99 6.36
N ASN A 36 14.64 0.11 5.69
CA ASN A 36 14.24 1.46 6.06
C ASN A 36 13.45 2.05 4.90
N SER A 37 12.25 2.52 5.16
CA SER A 37 11.36 3.08 4.14
C SER A 37 10.59 4.27 4.67
N VAL A 38 10.39 5.27 3.85
CA VAL A 38 9.35 6.28 4.07
C VAL A 38 8.17 5.92 3.18
N MET A 39 7.06 5.55 3.79
CA MET A 39 5.83 5.19 3.09
C MET A 39 4.83 6.34 3.14
N GLN A 40 4.07 6.49 2.05
CA GLN A 40 3.04 7.50 1.90
C GLN A 40 1.74 6.89 1.38
N THR A 41 0.64 7.11 2.09
CA THR A 41 -0.72 6.81 1.60
C THR A 41 -1.10 7.76 0.47
N ILE A 42 -1.71 7.23 -0.61
CA ILE A 42 -2.09 8.00 -1.80
C ILE A 42 -3.60 7.92 -2.07
N SER A 43 -4.13 8.88 -2.85
CA SER A 43 -5.57 9.03 -3.10
C SER A 43 -6.22 7.92 -3.96
N LEU A 44 -5.43 7.06 -4.62
CA LEU A 44 -5.95 5.87 -5.29
C LEU A 44 -6.42 4.87 -4.24
N CYS A 45 -7.71 4.48 -4.27
CA CYS A 45 -8.29 3.68 -3.19
C CYS A 45 -9.35 2.69 -3.69
N ASP A 46 -9.44 1.57 -2.99
CA ASP A 46 -10.57 0.64 -3.00
C ASP A 46 -11.66 1.11 -2.04
N THR A 47 -12.78 0.40 -1.98
CA THR A 47 -13.83 0.63 -0.98
C THR A 47 -14.17 -0.68 -0.32
N VAL A 48 -14.02 -0.74 1.00
CA VAL A 48 -14.45 -1.89 1.82
C VAL A 48 -15.76 -1.54 2.49
N SER A 49 -16.77 -2.40 2.32
CA SER A 49 -18.09 -2.25 2.94
C SER A 49 -18.43 -3.49 3.75
N VAL A 50 -18.96 -3.30 4.95
CA VAL A 50 -19.32 -4.38 5.88
C VAL A 50 -20.76 -4.24 6.31
N THR A 51 -21.51 -5.32 6.23
CA THR A 51 -22.88 -5.43 6.71
C THR A 51 -22.99 -6.53 7.76
N PRO A 52 -23.63 -6.32 8.91
CA PRO A 52 -23.85 -7.36 9.90
C PRO A 52 -24.51 -8.61 9.30
N ASN A 53 -24.02 -9.78 9.70
CA ASN A 53 -24.57 -11.08 9.28
C ASN A 53 -24.42 -12.09 10.43
N THR A 54 -25.05 -13.25 10.32
CA THR A 54 -24.83 -14.38 11.22
C THR A 54 -23.56 -15.15 10.87
N GLU A 55 -23.21 -15.20 9.58
CA GLU A 55 -22.03 -15.87 9.04
C GLU A 55 -21.00 -14.85 8.55
N LEU A 56 -19.74 -15.27 8.46
CA LEU A 56 -18.67 -14.47 7.86
C LEU A 56 -18.59 -14.78 6.36
N ILE A 57 -18.89 -13.79 5.53
CA ILE A 57 -18.94 -13.91 4.07
C ILE A 57 -18.10 -12.80 3.45
N ILE A 58 -17.19 -13.18 2.52
CA ILE A 58 -16.47 -12.22 1.67
C ILE A 58 -17.09 -12.24 0.27
N GLN A 59 -17.53 -11.08 -0.20
CA GLN A 59 -18.00 -10.87 -1.57
C GLN A 59 -16.86 -10.25 -2.38
N GLN A 60 -16.21 -11.08 -3.19
CA GLN A 60 -15.16 -10.64 -4.09
C GLN A 60 -15.76 -10.03 -5.34
N GLY A 61 -15.52 -8.74 -5.57
CA GLY A 61 -16.05 -7.99 -6.72
C GLY A 61 -15.17 -8.15 -7.96
N GLY A 62 -15.46 -9.17 -8.80
CA GLY A 62 -14.81 -9.34 -10.10
C GLY A 62 -13.46 -10.06 -10.09
N TYR A 63 -12.99 -10.53 -8.96
CA TYR A 63 -11.80 -11.38 -8.81
C TYR A 63 -12.10 -12.51 -7.82
N VAL A 64 -11.36 -13.61 -7.92
CA VAL A 64 -11.48 -14.73 -7.00
C VAL A 64 -10.09 -15.05 -6.45
N LEU A 65 -9.92 -14.90 -5.14
CA LEU A 65 -8.73 -15.34 -4.41
C LEU A 65 -9.09 -16.58 -3.58
N PRO A 66 -8.19 -17.55 -3.49
CA PRO A 66 -8.32 -18.62 -2.48
C PRO A 66 -8.39 -17.98 -1.08
N PRO A 67 -9.23 -18.52 -0.15
CA PRO A 67 -9.40 -17.95 1.19
C PRO A 67 -8.08 -17.75 1.95
N GLU A 68 -7.12 -18.64 1.75
CA GLU A 68 -5.78 -18.58 2.34
C GLU A 68 -4.90 -17.45 1.78
N SER A 69 -5.26 -16.89 0.64
CA SER A 69 -4.56 -15.77 -0.01
C SER A 69 -5.31 -14.46 0.15
N ASP A 70 -6.55 -14.47 0.66
CA ASP A 70 -7.37 -13.28 0.85
C ASP A 70 -7.08 -12.67 2.24
N LEU A 71 -6.33 -11.57 2.26
CA LEU A 71 -5.94 -10.89 3.49
C LEU A 71 -7.16 -10.31 4.26
N VAL A 72 -8.26 -9.98 3.57
CA VAL A 72 -9.50 -9.52 4.20
C VAL A 72 -10.17 -10.66 4.96
N MET A 73 -10.23 -11.86 4.35
CA MET A 73 -10.73 -13.06 5.03
C MET A 73 -9.87 -13.40 6.24
N GLN A 74 -8.54 -13.42 6.08
CA GLN A 74 -7.61 -13.68 7.19
C GLN A 74 -7.82 -12.68 8.34
N ALA A 75 -7.91 -11.38 8.02
CA ALA A 75 -8.16 -10.32 9.00
C ALA A 75 -9.45 -10.55 9.79
N ALA A 76 -10.53 -10.85 9.09
CA ALA A 76 -11.85 -11.07 9.69
C ALA A 76 -11.88 -12.32 10.57
N VAL A 77 -11.30 -13.43 10.12
CA VAL A 77 -11.23 -14.70 10.87
C VAL A 77 -10.37 -14.54 12.13
N LEU A 78 -9.19 -13.95 12.00
CA LEU A 78 -8.28 -13.75 13.12
C LEU A 78 -8.87 -12.80 14.16
N LEU A 79 -9.47 -11.69 13.74
CA LEU A 79 -10.11 -10.74 14.65
C LEU A 79 -11.31 -11.40 15.39
N LYS A 80 -12.16 -12.13 14.66
CA LYS A 80 -13.31 -12.84 15.22
C LYS A 80 -12.88 -13.86 16.28
N SER A 81 -11.82 -14.63 15.99
CA SER A 81 -11.25 -15.60 16.93
C SER A 81 -10.64 -14.93 18.15
N HIS A 82 -9.82 -13.89 17.95
CA HIS A 82 -9.15 -13.15 19.03
C HIS A 82 -10.15 -12.54 20.03
N ALA A 83 -11.21 -11.94 19.52
CA ALA A 83 -12.22 -11.28 20.35
C ALA A 83 -13.37 -12.20 20.78
N SER A 84 -13.34 -13.49 20.43
CA SER A 84 -14.40 -14.48 20.73
C SER A 84 -15.80 -14.01 20.29
N VAL A 85 -15.90 -13.32 19.14
CA VAL A 85 -17.16 -12.80 18.62
C VAL A 85 -17.98 -13.91 17.95
N SER A 86 -19.24 -14.09 18.36
CA SER A 86 -20.16 -15.03 17.73
C SER A 86 -20.80 -14.49 16.43
N GLN A 87 -20.96 -13.18 16.34
CA GLN A 87 -21.55 -12.52 15.17
C GLN A 87 -20.66 -12.67 13.92
N GLY A 88 -21.32 -12.73 12.75
CA GLY A 88 -20.64 -12.69 11.47
C GLY A 88 -20.78 -11.31 10.80
N ALA A 89 -20.30 -11.23 9.58
CA ALA A 89 -20.37 -10.05 8.73
C ALA A 89 -20.29 -10.45 7.26
N THR A 90 -20.97 -9.71 6.39
CA THR A 90 -20.73 -9.75 4.96
C THR A 90 -19.80 -8.59 4.60
N ILE A 91 -18.63 -8.90 4.08
CA ILE A 91 -17.62 -7.93 3.66
C ILE A 91 -17.57 -7.91 2.14
N LYS A 92 -17.67 -6.72 1.56
CA LYS A 92 -17.54 -6.49 0.11
C LYS A 92 -16.38 -5.55 -0.15
N VAL A 93 -15.53 -5.91 -1.11
CA VAL A 93 -14.43 -5.06 -1.57
C VAL A 93 -14.67 -4.65 -3.03
N ASP A 94 -14.72 -3.35 -3.27
CA ASP A 94 -14.81 -2.74 -4.61
C ASP A 94 -13.40 -2.26 -5.01
N LYS A 95 -12.76 -3.03 -5.91
CA LYS A 95 -11.34 -2.86 -6.28
C LYS A 95 -11.16 -1.80 -7.37
N LYS A 96 -10.22 -0.86 -7.11
CA LYS A 96 -9.72 0.14 -8.06
C LYS A 96 -8.19 0.19 -8.08
N ILE A 97 -7.55 -0.24 -6.97
CA ILE A 97 -6.10 -0.35 -6.91
C ILE A 97 -5.67 -1.57 -7.73
N PRO A 98 -4.76 -1.42 -8.71
CA PRO A 98 -4.25 -2.53 -9.50
C PRO A 98 -3.72 -3.67 -8.62
N MET A 99 -4.18 -4.89 -8.91
CA MET A 99 -3.75 -6.06 -8.17
C MET A 99 -2.28 -6.35 -8.45
N SER A 100 -1.58 -6.83 -7.44
CA SER A 100 -0.16 -7.18 -7.52
C SER A 100 0.78 -6.04 -7.97
N GLY A 101 0.31 -4.78 -8.00
CA GLY A 101 1.08 -3.61 -8.44
C GLY A 101 2.16 -3.12 -7.45
N GLY A 102 2.24 -3.63 -6.24
CA GLY A 102 3.12 -3.09 -5.18
C GLY A 102 2.49 -1.96 -4.37
N LEU A 103 1.29 -1.51 -4.74
CA LEU A 103 0.54 -0.41 -4.13
C LEU A 103 -0.10 -0.77 -2.77
N GLY A 104 0.03 -2.00 -2.30
CA GLY A 104 -0.45 -2.43 -0.98
C GLY A 104 -1.98 -2.61 -0.88
N GLY A 105 -2.71 -2.70 -2.01
CA GLY A 105 -4.18 -2.73 -2.01
C GLY A 105 -4.78 -3.80 -1.09
N GLY A 106 -4.32 -5.06 -1.18
CA GLY A 106 -4.84 -6.13 -0.31
C GLY A 106 -4.58 -5.90 1.19
N SER A 107 -3.41 -5.35 1.55
CA SER A 107 -3.10 -4.98 2.94
C SER A 107 -3.94 -3.80 3.43
N SER A 108 -4.22 -2.84 2.54
CA SER A 108 -5.11 -1.71 2.81
C SER A 108 -6.56 -2.16 3.01
N ASP A 109 -7.04 -3.09 2.17
CA ASP A 109 -8.37 -3.69 2.32
C ASP A 109 -8.51 -4.41 3.66
N ALA A 110 -7.49 -5.22 4.03
CA ALA A 110 -7.46 -5.94 5.31
C ALA A 110 -7.46 -4.98 6.50
N ALA A 111 -6.63 -3.93 6.48
CA ALA A 111 -6.62 -2.91 7.53
C ALA A 111 -7.95 -2.17 7.62
N SER A 112 -8.57 -1.81 6.49
CA SER A 112 -9.88 -1.17 6.43
C SER A 112 -10.98 -2.09 6.96
N ALA A 113 -10.93 -3.38 6.65
CA ALA A 113 -11.84 -4.38 7.20
C ALA A 113 -11.67 -4.50 8.74
N LEU A 114 -10.44 -4.53 9.25
CA LEU A 114 -10.18 -4.52 10.71
C LEU A 114 -10.81 -3.30 11.38
N HIS A 115 -10.63 -2.09 10.83
CA HIS A 115 -11.25 -0.88 11.35
C HIS A 115 -12.76 -0.99 11.45
N ILE A 116 -13.43 -1.40 10.35
CA ILE A 116 -14.88 -1.50 10.31
C ILE A 116 -15.38 -2.60 11.24
N LEU A 117 -14.73 -3.77 11.25
CA LEU A 117 -15.12 -4.90 12.10
C LEU A 117 -14.92 -4.59 13.58
N CYS A 118 -13.85 -3.89 13.95
CA CYS A 118 -13.65 -3.40 15.32
C CYS A 118 -14.79 -2.48 15.75
N THR A 119 -15.23 -1.57 14.89
CA THR A 119 -16.38 -0.71 15.14
C THR A 119 -17.68 -1.53 15.26
N LEU A 120 -17.92 -2.45 14.30
CA LEU A 120 -19.13 -3.28 14.26
C LEU A 120 -19.27 -4.19 15.49
N TRP A 121 -18.15 -4.77 15.93
CA TRP A 121 -18.12 -5.72 17.03
C TRP A 121 -17.73 -5.09 18.37
N ASN A 122 -17.62 -3.74 18.42
CA ASN A 122 -17.26 -2.97 19.60
C ASN A 122 -15.94 -3.41 20.24
N ILE A 123 -14.91 -3.61 19.40
CA ILE A 123 -13.55 -4.00 19.80
C ILE A 123 -12.67 -2.76 19.75
N PRO A 124 -11.88 -2.43 20.80
CA PRO A 124 -10.91 -1.33 20.74
C PRO A 124 -9.82 -1.59 19.68
N LEU A 125 -9.72 -0.71 18.66
CA LEU A 125 -8.74 -0.86 17.57
C LEU A 125 -7.29 -0.60 18.02
N ALA A 126 -7.10 0.44 18.85
CA ALA A 126 -5.76 0.89 19.26
C ALA A 126 -5.21 0.04 20.42
N THR A 127 -4.99 -1.24 20.18
CA THR A 127 -4.40 -2.15 21.17
C THR A 127 -3.15 -2.83 20.59
N PRO A 128 -2.16 -3.20 21.43
CA PRO A 128 -1.01 -4.00 21.00
C PRO A 128 -1.45 -5.29 20.27
N ALA A 129 -2.50 -5.95 20.76
CA ALA A 129 -3.03 -7.17 20.18
C ALA A 129 -3.50 -6.99 18.72
N ILE A 130 -4.16 -5.88 18.40
CA ILE A 130 -4.59 -5.58 17.03
C ILE A 130 -3.36 -5.28 16.14
N SER A 131 -2.34 -4.63 16.67
CA SER A 131 -1.09 -4.38 15.93
C SER A 131 -0.34 -5.69 15.63
N GLU A 132 -0.28 -6.61 16.59
CA GLU A 132 0.29 -7.95 16.41
C GLU A 132 -0.50 -8.77 15.38
N LEU A 133 -1.83 -8.74 15.48
CA LEU A 133 -2.72 -9.39 14.52
C LEU A 133 -2.48 -8.83 13.10
N ALA A 134 -2.44 -7.51 12.94
CA ALA A 134 -2.15 -6.86 11.65
C ALA A 134 -0.79 -7.31 11.07
N SER A 135 0.26 -7.37 11.91
CA SER A 135 1.59 -7.82 11.52
C SER A 135 1.64 -9.30 11.12
N SER A 136 0.74 -10.12 11.66
CA SER A 136 0.63 -11.55 11.30
C SER A 136 -0.06 -11.77 9.95
N ILE A 137 -0.93 -10.84 9.53
CA ILE A 137 -1.63 -10.88 8.24
C ILE A 137 -0.69 -10.47 7.10
N GLY A 138 0.10 -9.42 7.30
CA GLY A 138 1.04 -8.95 6.29
C GLY A 138 1.86 -7.76 6.76
N SER A 139 3.07 -7.61 6.22
CA SER A 139 4.02 -6.58 6.64
C SER A 139 3.52 -5.15 6.43
N ASP A 140 2.71 -4.90 5.39
CA ASP A 140 2.17 -3.57 5.10
C ASP A 140 0.86 -3.27 5.87
N VAL A 141 0.19 -4.27 6.49
CA VAL A 141 -1.09 -4.06 7.19
C VAL A 141 -0.96 -3.08 8.37
N PRO A 142 0.10 -3.15 9.22
CA PRO A 142 0.30 -2.17 10.30
C PRO A 142 0.40 -0.73 9.81
N PHE A 143 1.06 -0.49 8.66
CA PHE A 143 1.12 0.84 8.05
C PHE A 143 -0.28 1.37 7.71
N PHE A 144 -1.15 0.54 7.15
CA PHE A 144 -2.50 0.95 6.76
C PHE A 144 -3.48 1.11 7.95
N LEU A 145 -3.18 0.55 9.10
CA LEU A 145 -3.93 0.87 10.33
C LEU A 145 -3.74 2.33 10.74
N GLN A 146 -2.56 2.90 10.47
CA GLN A 146 -2.20 4.28 10.79
C GLN A 146 -2.41 5.21 9.59
N GLY A 147 -1.90 4.83 8.41
CA GLY A 147 -1.92 5.64 7.18
C GLY A 147 -1.00 6.87 7.22
N GLY A 148 -1.24 7.80 6.29
CA GLY A 148 -0.49 9.05 6.20
C GLY A 148 0.94 8.87 5.70
N THR A 149 1.87 9.63 6.28
CA THR A 149 3.32 9.50 6.07
C THR A 149 3.93 8.78 7.26
N ALA A 150 4.71 7.73 7.03
CA ALA A 150 5.34 6.99 8.09
C ALA A 150 6.75 6.51 7.75
N PHE A 151 7.61 6.48 8.76
CA PHE A 151 8.88 5.77 8.72
C PHE A 151 8.66 4.32 9.11
N VAL A 152 9.10 3.40 8.25
CA VAL A 152 8.84 1.97 8.37
C VAL A 152 10.15 1.21 8.41
N GLN A 153 10.28 0.28 9.37
CA GLN A 153 11.48 -0.52 9.63
C GLN A 153 11.15 -2.00 9.84
N GLY A 154 12.18 -2.78 10.15
CA GLY A 154 12.04 -4.22 10.34
C GLY A 154 11.83 -4.92 9.00
N ARG A 155 10.81 -5.78 8.92
CA ARG A 155 10.33 -6.37 7.66
C ARG A 155 9.26 -5.51 6.97
N GLY A 156 8.88 -4.35 7.58
CA GLY A 156 7.79 -3.47 7.22
C GLY A 156 6.73 -3.31 8.32
N GLU A 157 6.86 -4.02 9.45
CA GLU A 157 5.89 -4.03 10.55
C GLU A 157 6.11 -2.93 11.58
N MET A 158 7.31 -2.37 11.67
CA MET A 158 7.62 -1.30 12.63
C MET A 158 7.31 0.05 12.01
N VAL A 159 6.14 0.60 12.35
CA VAL A 159 5.59 1.82 11.74
C VAL A 159 5.63 2.97 12.74
N ARG A 160 6.20 4.10 12.34
CA ARG A 160 6.26 5.33 13.12
C ARG A 160 5.76 6.50 12.30
N ALA A 161 4.72 7.18 12.79
CA ALA A 161 4.16 8.36 12.15
C ALA A 161 5.21 9.44 11.90
N MET A 162 5.08 10.13 10.78
CA MET A 162 5.85 11.32 10.43
C MET A 162 4.91 12.51 10.19
N SER A 163 5.48 13.70 10.16
CA SER A 163 4.76 14.88 9.65
C SER A 163 4.32 14.66 8.19
N PRO A 164 3.19 15.26 7.77
CA PRO A 164 2.75 15.21 6.39
C PRO A 164 3.81 15.73 5.42
N ILE A 165 3.98 15.03 4.29
CA ILE A 165 4.80 15.57 3.19
C ILE A 165 4.10 16.77 2.53
N PRO A 166 4.84 17.68 1.86
CA PRO A 166 4.26 18.74 1.07
C PRO A 166 3.31 18.20 -0.02
N LYS A 167 2.36 19.03 -0.45
CA LYS A 167 1.45 18.68 -1.55
C LYS A 167 2.26 18.32 -2.80
N THR A 168 2.08 17.09 -3.25
CA THR A 168 2.82 16.48 -4.36
C THR A 168 1.83 15.77 -5.28
N TRP A 169 2.09 15.79 -6.58
CA TRP A 169 1.34 14.99 -7.55
C TRP A 169 2.17 13.80 -7.97
N PHE A 170 1.60 12.60 -7.87
CA PHE A 170 2.22 11.37 -8.31
C PHE A 170 1.57 10.88 -9.59
N VAL A 171 2.40 10.44 -10.55
CA VAL A 171 1.96 9.71 -11.74
C VAL A 171 2.38 8.27 -11.54
N LEU A 172 1.44 7.34 -11.69
CA LEU A 172 1.65 5.90 -11.56
C LEU A 172 1.50 5.26 -12.93
N CYS A 173 2.45 4.40 -13.29
CA CYS A 173 2.43 3.58 -14.51
C CYS A 173 2.44 2.11 -14.10
N VAL A 174 1.44 1.35 -14.53
CA VAL A 174 1.27 -0.06 -14.15
C VAL A 174 1.59 -0.95 -15.34
N PRO A 175 2.78 -1.58 -15.40
CA PRO A 175 3.10 -2.55 -16.44
C PRO A 175 2.23 -3.81 -16.30
N ASP A 176 1.73 -4.30 -17.42
CA ASP A 176 1.07 -5.61 -17.48
C ASP A 176 2.10 -6.74 -17.44
N ILE A 177 2.41 -7.21 -16.24
CA ILE A 177 3.34 -8.30 -15.98
C ILE A 177 2.86 -9.17 -14.83
N ASP A 178 2.83 -10.46 -15.04
CA ASP A 178 2.61 -11.44 -13.99
C ASP A 178 3.94 -12.04 -13.51
N VAL A 179 4.17 -11.98 -12.20
CA VAL A 179 5.38 -12.53 -11.56
C VAL A 179 4.93 -13.47 -10.45
N PRO A 180 5.06 -14.78 -10.64
CA PRO A 180 4.73 -15.75 -9.59
C PRO A 180 5.52 -15.49 -8.32
N ASN A 181 4.84 -15.56 -7.15
CA ASN A 181 5.45 -15.28 -5.85
C ASN A 181 6.24 -13.95 -5.84
N LYS A 182 5.66 -12.91 -6.44
CA LYS A 182 6.30 -11.66 -6.82
C LYS A 182 7.24 -11.10 -5.75
N THR A 183 6.78 -10.91 -4.53
CA THR A 183 7.60 -10.32 -3.45
C THR A 183 8.85 -11.16 -3.21
N ALA A 184 8.73 -12.47 -3.02
CA ALA A 184 9.87 -13.35 -2.81
C ALA A 184 10.81 -13.36 -4.03
N SER A 185 10.25 -13.41 -5.25
CA SER A 185 11.03 -13.38 -6.49
C SER A 185 11.84 -12.08 -6.62
N MET A 186 11.26 -10.93 -6.30
CA MET A 186 11.95 -9.64 -6.36
C MET A 186 13.04 -9.53 -5.28
N TYR A 187 12.74 -9.94 -4.04
CA TYR A 187 13.72 -9.92 -2.96
C TYR A 187 14.91 -10.86 -3.23
N SER A 188 14.72 -11.96 -3.95
CA SER A 188 15.82 -12.86 -4.34
C SER A 188 16.82 -12.25 -5.32
N LEU A 189 16.48 -11.14 -5.98
CA LEU A 189 17.40 -10.40 -6.88
C LEU A 189 18.39 -9.53 -6.11
N LEU A 190 18.12 -9.25 -4.83
CA LEU A 190 18.95 -8.36 -4.03
C LEU A 190 20.16 -9.10 -3.46
N GLY A 191 21.31 -8.47 -3.57
CA GLY A 191 22.56 -8.92 -2.95
C GLY A 191 23.18 -7.82 -2.09
N PRO A 192 24.31 -8.10 -1.40
CA PRO A 192 24.98 -7.13 -0.53
C PRO A 192 25.31 -5.79 -1.21
N SER A 193 25.55 -5.80 -2.52
CA SER A 193 25.81 -4.58 -3.30
C SER A 193 24.59 -3.66 -3.45
N ASN A 194 23.38 -4.14 -3.14
CA ASN A 194 22.15 -3.36 -3.16
C ASN A 194 21.80 -2.79 -1.76
N PHE A 195 22.57 -3.17 -0.73
CA PHE A 195 22.31 -2.71 0.62
C PHE A 195 22.87 -1.29 0.83
N THR A 196 22.12 -0.52 1.63
CA THR A 196 22.46 0.86 1.99
C THR A 196 22.61 0.98 3.51
N SER A 197 22.97 2.18 3.96
CA SER A 197 23.01 2.49 5.41
C SER A 197 21.66 2.95 5.97
N GLY A 198 20.61 3.06 5.17
CA GLY A 198 19.33 3.64 5.56
C GLY A 198 19.38 5.18 5.67
N GLY A 199 20.37 5.79 5.04
CA GLY A 199 20.64 7.24 5.17
C GLY A 199 19.64 8.12 4.43
N LEU A 200 19.13 7.68 3.29
CA LEU A 200 18.15 8.45 2.50
C LEU A 200 16.81 8.56 3.22
N SER A 201 16.31 7.45 3.76
CA SER A 201 15.07 7.42 4.53
C SER A 201 15.14 8.34 5.76
N ARG A 202 16.27 8.35 6.47
CA ARG A 202 16.50 9.25 7.62
C ARG A 202 16.59 10.72 7.20
N LYS A 203 17.17 11.03 6.03
CA LYS A 203 17.21 12.40 5.50
C LYS A 203 15.81 12.92 5.19
N ILE A 204 14.97 12.12 4.51
CA ILE A 204 13.56 12.50 4.26
C ILE A 204 12.84 12.69 5.59
N GLU A 205 12.97 11.76 6.53
CA GLU A 205 12.34 11.87 7.84
C GLU A 205 12.71 13.17 8.55
N ALA A 206 14.00 13.45 8.67
CA ALA A 206 14.48 14.67 9.35
C ALA A 206 13.96 15.94 8.65
N ARG A 207 13.96 15.97 7.33
CA ARG A 207 13.53 17.12 6.54
C ARG A 207 12.03 17.36 6.63
N VAL A 208 11.22 16.31 6.45
CA VAL A 208 9.75 16.40 6.50
C VAL A 208 9.27 16.73 7.91
N ASN A 209 9.82 16.09 8.95
CA ASN A 209 9.48 16.40 10.33
C ASN A 209 9.90 17.82 10.75
N GLY A 210 10.92 18.38 10.09
CA GLY A 210 11.33 19.78 10.24
C GLY A 210 10.50 20.78 9.42
N GLY A 211 9.43 20.35 8.73
CA GLY A 211 8.57 21.20 7.91
C GLY A 211 9.19 21.60 6.56
N GLY A 212 10.22 20.86 6.11
CA GLY A 212 10.88 21.09 4.82
C GLY A 212 10.15 20.43 3.63
N ASP A 213 10.70 20.66 2.45
CA ASP A 213 10.23 20.06 1.19
C ASP A 213 10.60 18.58 1.07
N LEU A 214 10.14 17.94 -0.03
CA LEU A 214 10.48 16.57 -0.42
C LEU A 214 11.36 16.63 -1.69
N PRO A 215 12.71 16.66 -1.57
CA PRO A 215 13.58 16.68 -2.72
C PRO A 215 13.52 15.37 -3.50
N GLU A 216 13.36 15.46 -4.83
CA GLU A 216 13.29 14.27 -5.70
C GLU A 216 14.56 13.42 -5.60
N GLU A 217 15.73 14.02 -5.42
CA GLU A 217 17.03 13.33 -5.28
C GLU A 217 17.15 12.47 -4.01
N PHE A 218 16.21 12.55 -3.08
CA PHE A 218 16.16 11.67 -1.90
C PHE A 218 15.23 10.49 -2.09
N LEU A 219 14.41 10.50 -3.15
CA LEU A 219 13.60 9.35 -3.51
C LEU A 219 14.51 8.20 -3.94
N PHE A 220 14.17 7.00 -3.52
CA PHE A 220 15.05 5.85 -3.78
C PHE A 220 14.31 4.52 -3.61
N ASN A 221 14.61 3.58 -4.47
CA ASN A 221 14.16 2.21 -4.29
C ASN A 221 15.28 1.21 -4.63
N ALA A 222 15.69 0.41 -3.66
CA ALA A 222 16.75 -0.59 -3.84
C ALA A 222 16.45 -1.62 -4.95
N PHE A 223 15.19 -1.81 -5.30
CA PHE A 223 14.77 -2.73 -6.37
C PHE A 223 14.93 -2.14 -7.77
N ASP A 224 15.00 -0.82 -7.96
CA ASP A 224 15.00 -0.18 -9.27
C ASP A 224 16.06 -0.80 -10.19
N SER A 225 17.31 -0.83 -9.73
CA SER A 225 18.44 -1.29 -10.56
C SER A 225 18.43 -2.78 -10.90
N VAL A 226 17.80 -3.61 -10.07
CA VAL A 226 17.77 -5.08 -10.28
C VAL A 226 16.54 -5.51 -11.05
N VAL A 227 15.38 -4.88 -10.81
CA VAL A 227 14.12 -5.22 -11.46
C VAL A 227 14.13 -4.76 -12.93
N ILE A 228 14.64 -3.54 -13.22
CA ILE A 228 14.81 -3.04 -14.58
C ILE A 228 15.65 -4.01 -15.42
N LYS A 229 16.74 -4.55 -14.89
CA LYS A 229 17.60 -5.50 -15.59
C LYS A 229 16.94 -6.85 -15.85
N LYS A 230 16.02 -7.26 -14.98
CA LYS A 230 15.39 -8.59 -15.03
C LYS A 230 14.11 -8.61 -15.85
N TYR A 231 13.34 -7.53 -15.84
CA TYR A 231 12.00 -7.48 -16.43
C TYR A 231 11.89 -6.37 -17.47
N GLU A 232 11.94 -6.73 -18.76
CA GLU A 232 11.90 -5.81 -19.89
C GLU A 232 10.65 -4.90 -19.88
N ARG A 233 9.47 -5.44 -19.52
CA ARG A 233 8.25 -4.65 -19.43
C ARG A 233 8.32 -3.56 -18.34
N VAL A 234 9.05 -3.81 -17.27
CA VAL A 234 9.29 -2.79 -16.23
C VAL A 234 10.30 -1.76 -16.74
N ALA A 235 11.39 -2.20 -17.40
CA ALA A 235 12.35 -1.28 -18.04
C ALA A 235 11.65 -0.35 -19.04
N SER A 236 10.77 -0.91 -19.88
CA SER A 236 9.98 -0.12 -20.85
C SER A 236 9.05 0.89 -20.17
N ALA A 237 8.47 0.56 -18.99
CA ALA A 237 7.66 1.50 -18.22
C ALA A 237 8.50 2.65 -17.65
N PHE A 238 9.74 2.40 -17.18
CA PHE A 238 10.67 3.45 -16.77
C PHE A 238 10.99 4.40 -17.93
N GLU A 239 11.28 3.88 -19.11
CA GLU A 239 11.54 4.71 -20.30
C GLU A 239 10.30 5.48 -20.76
N ALA A 240 9.11 4.87 -20.70
CA ALA A 240 7.86 5.56 -20.99
C ALA A 240 7.63 6.73 -20.00
N MET A 241 7.85 6.51 -18.70
CA MET A 241 7.75 7.55 -17.67
C MET A 241 8.70 8.73 -17.94
N LYS A 242 9.97 8.43 -18.29
CA LYS A 242 10.93 9.47 -18.66
C LYS A 242 10.50 10.22 -19.93
N SER A 243 9.99 9.51 -20.94
CA SER A 243 9.57 10.10 -22.23
C SER A 243 8.39 11.07 -22.08
N VAL A 244 7.56 10.94 -21.04
CA VAL A 244 6.45 11.85 -20.76
C VAL A 244 6.83 12.98 -19.79
N GLY A 245 8.10 13.04 -19.34
CA GLY A 245 8.65 14.15 -18.56
C GLY A 245 8.88 13.87 -17.06
N ILE A 246 8.71 12.63 -16.59
CA ILE A 246 9.14 12.23 -15.25
C ILE A 246 10.67 12.12 -15.24
N LYS A 247 11.33 12.90 -14.36
CA LYS A 247 12.79 12.96 -14.31
C LYS A 247 13.40 11.71 -13.71
N ASP A 248 12.89 11.30 -12.56
CA ASP A 248 13.44 10.18 -11.79
C ASP A 248 12.30 9.24 -11.35
N PRO A 249 11.92 8.26 -12.20
CA PRO A 249 10.90 7.27 -11.84
C PRO A 249 11.46 6.20 -10.93
N HIS A 250 10.63 5.71 -9.99
CA HIS A 250 10.94 4.67 -9.02
C HIS A 250 9.86 3.60 -8.98
N LEU A 251 10.22 2.39 -8.56
CA LEU A 251 9.25 1.33 -8.28
C LEU A 251 8.43 1.63 -7.01
N VAL A 252 7.20 1.14 -6.99
CA VAL A 252 6.39 1.08 -5.78
C VAL A 252 6.63 -0.24 -5.07
N GLY A 253 7.23 -0.20 -3.87
CA GLY A 253 7.60 -1.42 -3.16
C GLY A 253 8.57 -2.27 -3.99
N SER A 254 8.29 -3.57 -4.10
CA SER A 254 9.01 -4.47 -5.00
C SER A 254 8.53 -4.40 -6.47
N GLY A 255 7.69 -3.44 -6.83
CA GLY A 255 7.13 -3.26 -8.17
C GLY A 255 5.89 -4.12 -8.42
N PRO A 256 5.43 -4.26 -9.69
CA PRO A 256 6.00 -3.68 -10.90
C PRO A 256 5.58 -2.23 -11.18
N THR A 257 4.62 -1.64 -10.46
CA THR A 257 4.19 -0.25 -10.67
C THR A 257 5.39 0.68 -10.53
N VAL A 258 5.50 1.61 -11.47
CA VAL A 258 6.49 2.69 -11.49
C VAL A 258 5.78 3.99 -11.18
N TYR A 259 6.38 4.83 -10.33
CA TYR A 259 5.84 6.15 -10.02
C TYR A 259 6.89 7.25 -10.21
N GLY A 260 6.42 8.48 -10.34
CA GLY A 260 7.25 9.67 -10.30
C GLY A 260 6.41 10.87 -9.93
N THR A 261 7.08 12.00 -9.69
CA THR A 261 6.46 13.25 -9.27
C THR A 261 6.16 14.16 -10.46
N ALA A 262 5.15 15.00 -10.30
CA ALA A 262 4.81 16.05 -11.26
C ALA A 262 4.59 17.38 -10.55
N SER A 263 4.95 18.48 -11.21
CA SER A 263 4.91 19.84 -10.63
C SER A 263 3.49 20.38 -10.41
N SER A 264 2.50 19.84 -11.10
CA SER A 264 1.11 20.27 -10.99
C SER A 264 0.15 19.13 -11.34
N LYS A 265 -1.13 19.30 -10.96
CA LYS A 265 -2.21 18.36 -11.32
C LYS A 265 -2.39 18.25 -12.83
N ASP A 266 -2.31 19.38 -13.53
CA ASP A 266 -2.51 19.41 -14.98
C ASP A 266 -1.35 18.72 -15.71
N SER A 267 -0.10 18.94 -15.25
CA SER A 267 1.08 18.22 -15.74
C SER A 267 0.94 16.71 -15.49
N ALA A 268 0.54 16.32 -14.27
CA ALA A 268 0.35 14.89 -13.94
C ALA A 268 -0.73 14.23 -14.83
N ARG A 269 -1.84 14.92 -15.09
CA ARG A 269 -2.90 14.44 -15.98
C ARG A 269 -2.45 14.33 -17.44
N ALA A 270 -1.69 15.31 -17.94
CA ALA A 270 -1.12 15.24 -19.28
C ALA A 270 -0.17 14.02 -19.44
N MET A 271 0.70 13.81 -18.45
CA MET A 271 1.59 12.63 -18.40
C MET A 271 0.81 11.32 -18.35
N GLN A 272 -0.23 11.24 -17.51
CA GLN A 272 -1.12 10.07 -17.45
C GLN A 272 -1.74 9.76 -18.81
N LEU A 273 -2.32 10.77 -19.48
CA LEU A 273 -2.94 10.59 -20.80
C LEU A 273 -1.93 10.13 -21.85
N LEU A 274 -0.71 10.65 -21.84
CA LEU A 274 0.36 10.19 -22.74
C LEU A 274 0.77 8.74 -22.47
N LEU A 275 0.87 8.33 -21.20
CA LEU A 275 1.14 6.93 -20.85
C LEU A 275 0.03 6.00 -21.34
N GLN A 276 -1.22 6.41 -21.22
CA GLN A 276 -2.37 5.62 -21.66
C GLN A 276 -2.49 5.58 -23.19
N LEU A 277 -2.48 6.73 -23.86
CA LEU A 277 -2.81 6.83 -25.30
C LEU A 277 -1.62 6.52 -26.21
N LYS A 278 -0.41 6.93 -25.83
CA LYS A 278 0.79 6.74 -26.66
C LYS A 278 1.52 5.43 -26.32
N HIS A 279 1.57 5.05 -25.05
CA HIS A 279 2.34 3.90 -24.60
C HIS A 279 1.48 2.69 -24.22
N GLY A 280 0.15 2.83 -24.11
CA GLY A 280 -0.78 1.74 -23.82
C GLY A 280 -0.73 1.22 -22.40
N TYR A 281 -0.17 1.97 -21.45
CA TYR A 281 -0.11 1.58 -20.04
C TYR A 281 -1.39 1.95 -19.31
N GLU A 282 -1.78 1.13 -18.36
CA GLU A 282 -2.66 1.55 -17.29
C GLU A 282 -1.91 2.57 -16.43
N ALA A 283 -2.49 3.78 -16.22
CA ALA A 283 -1.82 4.86 -15.52
C ALA A 283 -2.81 5.69 -14.68
N TYR A 284 -2.32 6.22 -13.56
CA TYR A 284 -3.12 6.97 -12.60
C TYR A 284 -2.40 8.24 -12.16
N VAL A 285 -3.19 9.23 -11.72
CA VAL A 285 -2.71 10.39 -10.96
C VAL A 285 -3.18 10.25 -9.52
N ALA A 286 -2.29 10.46 -8.59
CA ALA A 286 -2.59 10.41 -7.17
C ALA A 286 -1.95 11.59 -6.41
N GLU A 287 -2.47 11.87 -5.23
CA GLU A 287 -1.93 12.85 -4.28
C GLU A 287 -1.78 12.21 -2.89
N PRO A 288 -0.94 12.78 -2.00
CA PRO A 288 -0.80 12.30 -0.63
C PRO A 288 -2.12 12.38 0.13
N MET A 289 -2.40 11.34 0.93
CA MET A 289 -3.50 11.32 1.89
C MET A 289 -2.93 11.25 3.30
N PHE A 290 -3.49 12.04 4.23
CA PHE A 290 -2.92 12.20 5.58
C PHE A 290 -3.84 11.70 6.68
N ASP A 291 -5.15 11.78 6.48
CA ASP A 291 -6.14 11.28 7.42
C ASP A 291 -6.83 10.04 6.84
N GLN A 292 -6.84 8.98 7.61
CA GLN A 292 -7.83 7.95 7.39
C GLN A 292 -9.12 8.48 8.02
N GLU A 293 -10.01 9.07 7.22
CA GLU A 293 -11.35 9.44 7.68
C GLU A 293 -11.99 8.23 8.34
N VAL A 294 -12.03 8.26 9.67
CA VAL A 294 -12.86 7.33 10.44
C VAL A 294 -14.30 7.74 10.12
N PRO A 295 -15.16 6.87 9.58
CA PRO A 295 -16.57 7.21 9.41
C PRO A 295 -17.13 7.56 10.78
N ASN A 296 -17.73 8.77 10.89
CA ASN A 296 -18.54 9.16 12.03
C ASN A 296 -19.79 8.28 12.15
#